data_000fbaed158a8276dfcdc173a8b9a230
#
_entry.id   000fbaed158a8276dfcdc173a8b9a230
#
_cell.length_a   1.000
_cell.length_b   1.000
_cell.length_c   1.000
_cell.angle_alpha   90.00
_cell.angle_beta   90.00
_cell.angle_gamma   90.00
#
_symmetry.space_group_name_H-M   'P 1'
#
loop_
_entity.id
_entity.type
_entity.pdbx_description
1 polymer ?
#
loop_
_entity_poly.entity_id
_entity_poly.type
_entity_poly.pdbx_seq_one_letter_code
_entity_poly.pdbx_strand_id
1 'polypeptide(L)'
;MQLSIDSLKQVGAFTGAPVEREITWKQGEDEITATVYVRPLSYLSARADLAALTGKSDGVAGRIAACICDHEGKPVFTAADITGEADPDRGPLDGNLTMALLHVIGEVNGLGKTQS
;
A
#
# COMPACT_ATOMS: atom_id res chain seq x y z
N MET A 1 -26.41 14.97 -4.17
CA MET A 1 -25.35 15.30 -5.15
C MET A 1 -25.51 14.42 -6.38
N GLN A 2 -25.36 14.99 -7.54
CA GLN A 2 -25.33 14.21 -8.78
C GLN A 2 -23.89 13.90 -9.14
N LEU A 3 -23.60 12.64 -9.51
CA LEU A 3 -22.24 12.23 -9.85
C LEU A 3 -21.77 12.88 -11.15
N SER A 4 -20.64 13.60 -11.06
CA SER A 4 -19.96 14.17 -12.21
C SER A 4 -18.47 14.28 -11.82
N ILE A 5 -17.62 14.46 -12.81
CA ILE A 5 -16.19 14.69 -12.52
C ILE A 5 -16.02 15.90 -11.62
N ASP A 6 -16.75 16.99 -11.91
CA ASP A 6 -16.65 18.22 -11.11
C ASP A 6 -17.11 18.03 -9.66
N SER A 7 -18.26 17.36 -9.43
CA SER A 7 -18.74 17.12 -8.08
C SER A 7 -17.81 16.20 -7.31
N LEU A 8 -17.21 15.21 -7.98
CA LEU A 8 -16.26 14.29 -7.33
C LEU A 8 -14.95 15.00 -6.97
N LYS A 9 -14.47 15.91 -7.84
CA LYS A 9 -13.29 16.73 -7.50
C LYS A 9 -13.56 17.59 -6.28
N GLN A 10 -14.74 18.19 -6.18
CA GLN A 10 -15.10 19.05 -5.06
C GLN A 10 -15.13 18.32 -3.72
N VAL A 11 -15.55 17.07 -3.70
CA VAL A 11 -15.59 16.27 -2.46
C VAL A 11 -14.31 15.47 -2.21
N GLY A 12 -13.30 15.62 -3.08
CA GLY A 12 -12.02 14.93 -2.88
C GLY A 12 -12.06 13.43 -3.17
N ALA A 13 -12.87 13.00 -4.11
CA ALA A 13 -13.04 11.59 -4.44
C ALA A 13 -11.88 11.00 -5.27
N PHE A 14 -10.98 11.84 -5.77
CA PHE A 14 -9.77 11.36 -6.44
C PHE A 14 -8.61 11.38 -5.44
N THR A 15 -7.73 10.38 -5.53
CA THR A 15 -6.76 10.12 -4.46
C THR A 15 -5.60 11.13 -4.39
N GLY A 16 -5.30 11.81 -5.48
CA GLY A 16 -4.27 12.84 -5.47
C GLY A 16 -2.86 12.30 -5.23
N ALA A 17 -2.03 13.11 -4.60
CA ALA A 17 -0.62 12.80 -4.37
C ALA A 17 -0.44 11.78 -3.24
N PRO A 18 0.65 10.99 -3.29
CA PRO A 18 0.99 10.08 -2.19
C PRO A 18 1.30 10.86 -0.91
N VAL A 19 1.07 10.21 0.23
CA VAL A 19 1.30 10.79 1.55
C VAL A 19 2.63 10.28 2.08
N GLU A 20 3.51 11.21 2.48
CA GLU A 20 4.81 10.85 3.07
C GLU A 20 4.62 10.39 4.52
N ARG A 21 5.27 9.29 4.88
CA ARG A 21 5.28 8.75 6.24
C ARG A 21 6.64 8.16 6.56
N GLU A 22 6.94 8.06 7.83
CA GLU A 22 8.13 7.37 8.34
C GLU A 22 7.69 6.07 8.98
N ILE A 23 8.38 4.98 8.67
CA ILE A 23 8.13 3.68 9.29
C ILE A 23 9.40 3.18 9.96
N THR A 24 9.23 2.36 11.00
CA THR A 24 10.31 1.72 11.73
C THR A 24 9.96 0.25 11.92
N TRP A 25 10.94 -0.62 11.68
CA TRP A 25 10.75 -2.06 11.92
C TRP A 25 12.04 -2.67 12.43
N LYS A 26 11.92 -3.80 13.14
CA LYS A 26 13.08 -4.58 13.59
C LYS A 26 13.44 -5.61 12.56
N GLN A 27 14.73 -5.68 12.24
CA GLN A 27 15.28 -6.67 11.33
C GLN A 27 16.47 -7.32 12.04
N GLY A 28 16.24 -8.52 12.58
CA GLY A 28 17.19 -9.13 13.51
C GLY A 28 17.23 -8.32 14.79
N GLU A 29 18.43 -7.88 15.20
CA GLU A 29 18.61 -7.03 16.39
C GLU A 29 18.58 -5.54 16.06
N ASP A 30 18.59 -5.20 14.79
CA ASP A 30 18.63 -3.81 14.35
C ASP A 30 17.23 -3.22 14.21
N GLU A 31 17.13 -1.93 14.52
CA GLU A 31 15.92 -1.15 14.26
C GLU A 31 16.20 -0.25 13.07
N ILE A 32 15.38 -0.38 12.03
CA ILE A 32 15.56 0.34 10.78
C ILE A 32 14.40 1.32 10.59
N THR A 33 14.72 2.55 10.21
CA THR A 33 13.75 3.60 9.93
C THR A 33 13.89 4.03 8.47
N ALA A 34 12.75 4.19 7.79
CA ALA A 34 12.74 4.60 6.40
C ALA A 34 11.55 5.52 6.12
N THR A 35 11.72 6.38 5.12
CA THR A 35 10.64 7.20 4.61
C THR A 35 9.91 6.43 3.51
N VAL A 36 8.59 6.41 3.58
CA VAL A 36 7.75 5.78 2.57
C VAL A 36 6.69 6.76 2.08
N TYR A 37 6.21 6.54 0.87
CA TYR A 37 5.10 7.30 0.31
C TYR A 37 3.95 6.33 0.09
N VAL A 38 2.78 6.68 0.61
CA VAL A 38 1.61 5.80 0.62
C VAL A 38 0.51 6.43 -0.23
N ARG A 39 0.05 5.68 -1.23
CA ARG A 39 -1.15 6.07 -1.98
C ARG A 39 -2.38 5.81 -1.13
N PRO A 40 -3.33 6.74 -1.07
CA PRO A 40 -4.64 6.40 -0.52
C PRO A 40 -5.29 5.25 -1.31
N LEU A 41 -6.19 4.51 -0.69
CA LEU A 41 -6.93 3.46 -1.36
C LEU A 41 -7.67 4.04 -2.56
N SER A 42 -7.64 3.33 -3.68
CA SER A 42 -8.11 3.85 -4.95
C SER A 42 -8.59 2.71 -5.83
N TYR A 43 -8.95 3.04 -7.06
CA TYR A 43 -9.24 2.06 -8.09
C TYR A 43 -8.11 1.02 -8.24
N LEU A 44 -6.84 1.45 -8.11
CA LEU A 44 -5.71 0.53 -8.25
C LEU A 44 -5.66 -0.51 -7.13
N SER A 45 -5.89 -0.09 -5.88
CA SER A 45 -5.94 -1.03 -4.76
C SER A 45 -7.19 -1.91 -4.82
N ALA A 46 -8.31 -1.37 -5.30
CA ALA A 46 -9.53 -2.15 -5.49
C ALA A 46 -9.33 -3.28 -6.50
N ARG A 47 -8.59 -3.01 -7.58
CA ARG A 47 -8.23 -4.05 -8.55
C ARG A 47 -7.41 -5.17 -7.91
N ALA A 48 -6.43 -4.81 -7.08
CA ALA A 48 -5.59 -5.79 -6.39
C ALA A 48 -6.42 -6.65 -5.43
N ASP A 49 -7.33 -6.02 -4.67
CA ASP A 49 -8.20 -6.72 -3.74
C ASP A 49 -9.15 -7.68 -4.47
N LEU A 50 -9.71 -7.24 -5.59
CA LEU A 50 -10.61 -8.08 -6.40
C LEU A 50 -9.85 -9.30 -6.97
N ALA A 51 -8.64 -9.09 -7.46
CA ALA A 51 -7.81 -10.19 -7.97
C ALA A 51 -7.52 -11.22 -6.87
N ALA A 52 -7.28 -10.75 -5.64
CA ALA A 52 -7.08 -11.64 -4.49
C ALA A 52 -8.34 -12.44 -4.16
N LEU A 53 -9.51 -11.80 -4.19
CA LEU A 53 -10.80 -12.47 -3.91
C LEU A 53 -11.10 -13.57 -4.92
N THR A 54 -10.65 -13.42 -6.16
CA THR A 54 -10.86 -14.42 -7.21
C THR A 54 -9.72 -15.45 -7.28
N GLY A 55 -8.78 -15.41 -6.34
CA GLY A 55 -7.66 -16.35 -6.26
C GLY A 55 -6.57 -16.12 -7.31
N LYS A 56 -6.58 -14.97 -7.99
CA LYS A 56 -5.61 -14.66 -9.05
C LYS A 56 -4.33 -14.02 -8.54
N SER A 57 -4.33 -13.53 -7.29
CA SER A 57 -3.15 -12.90 -6.72
C SER A 57 -3.20 -12.96 -5.19
N ASP A 58 -2.05 -12.67 -4.56
CA ASP A 58 -1.92 -12.54 -3.12
C ASP A 58 -2.46 -11.18 -2.66
N GLY A 59 -3.39 -11.16 -1.71
CA GLY A 59 -4.03 -9.93 -1.24
C GLY A 59 -3.08 -9.00 -0.51
N VAL A 60 -2.18 -9.54 0.31
CA VAL A 60 -1.20 -8.74 1.04
C VAL A 60 -0.18 -8.14 0.08
N ALA A 61 0.41 -8.95 -0.77
CA ALA A 61 1.41 -8.50 -1.74
C ALA A 61 0.80 -7.49 -2.71
N GLY A 62 -0.42 -7.73 -3.18
CA GLY A 62 -1.11 -6.84 -4.09
C GLY A 62 -1.40 -5.48 -3.49
N ARG A 63 -1.83 -5.45 -2.22
CA ARG A 63 -2.12 -4.18 -1.53
C ARG A 63 -0.86 -3.35 -1.33
N ILE A 64 0.22 -3.96 -0.89
CA ILE A 64 1.49 -3.26 -0.70
C ILE A 64 2.01 -2.74 -2.04
N ALA A 65 2.00 -3.57 -3.07
CA ALA A 65 2.46 -3.16 -4.40
C ALA A 65 1.64 -1.98 -4.95
N ALA A 66 0.33 -1.95 -4.70
CA ALA A 66 -0.54 -0.88 -5.19
C ALA A 66 -0.40 0.42 -4.38
N CYS A 67 -0.11 0.33 -3.08
CA CYS A 67 -0.17 1.49 -2.19
C CYS A 67 1.20 2.11 -1.89
N ILE A 68 2.28 1.34 -1.90
CA ILE A 68 3.62 1.87 -1.59
C ILE A 68 4.30 2.31 -2.87
N CYS A 69 4.72 3.57 -2.90
CA CYS A 69 5.33 4.18 -4.07
C CYS A 69 6.49 5.08 -3.66
N ASP A 70 7.15 5.68 -4.67
CA ASP A 70 8.17 6.69 -4.43
C ASP A 70 7.51 8.08 -4.40
N HIS A 71 8.32 9.13 -4.22
CA HIS A 71 7.82 10.51 -4.14
C HIS A 71 7.15 10.98 -5.44
N GLU A 72 7.44 10.33 -6.57
CA GLU A 72 6.82 10.64 -7.86
C GLU A 72 5.55 9.82 -8.11
N GLY A 73 5.20 8.91 -7.19
CA GLY A 73 4.04 8.07 -7.32
C GLY A 73 4.28 6.78 -8.10
N LYS A 74 5.53 6.44 -8.40
CA LYS A 74 5.87 5.19 -9.08
C LYS A 74 5.94 4.05 -8.09
N PRO A 75 5.44 2.85 -8.43
CA PRO A 75 5.51 1.71 -7.53
C PRO A 75 6.94 1.36 -7.13
N VAL A 76 7.16 1.08 -5.85
CA VAL A 76 8.44 0.57 -5.34
C VAL A 76 8.53 -0.93 -5.55
N PHE A 77 7.40 -1.64 -5.39
CA PHE A 77 7.34 -3.10 -5.45
C PHE A 77 6.39 -3.59 -6.53
N THR A 78 6.72 -4.74 -7.10
CA THR A 78 5.70 -5.61 -7.72
C THR A 78 5.23 -6.62 -6.66
N ALA A 79 4.11 -7.27 -6.88
CA ALA A 79 3.65 -8.34 -5.98
C ALA A 79 4.71 -9.46 -5.89
N ALA A 80 5.36 -9.79 -6.99
CA ALA A 80 6.40 -10.83 -7.03
C ALA A 80 7.63 -10.47 -6.19
N ASP A 81 7.96 -9.17 -6.07
CA ASP A 81 9.03 -8.73 -5.17
C ASP A 81 8.70 -9.07 -3.71
N ILE A 82 7.45 -8.95 -3.33
CA ILE A 82 7.00 -9.16 -1.95
C ILE A 82 6.88 -10.66 -1.65
N THR A 83 6.35 -11.45 -2.57
CA THR A 83 6.19 -12.90 -2.37
C THR A 83 7.51 -13.66 -2.47
N GLY A 84 8.54 -13.05 -3.07
CA GLY A 84 9.82 -13.70 -3.32
C GLY A 84 9.92 -14.36 -4.69
N GLU A 85 8.86 -14.36 -5.47
CA GLU A 85 8.85 -15.01 -6.79
C GLU A 85 9.73 -14.29 -7.81
N ALA A 86 9.95 -12.98 -7.63
CA ALA A 86 10.78 -12.20 -8.54
C ALA A 86 12.26 -12.63 -8.51
N ASP A 87 12.75 -13.05 -7.33
CA ASP A 87 14.14 -13.46 -7.13
C ASP A 87 14.19 -14.47 -5.99
N PRO A 88 14.20 -15.79 -6.30
CA PRO A 88 14.24 -16.81 -5.26
C PRO A 88 15.46 -16.73 -4.33
N ASP A 89 16.59 -16.22 -4.83
CA ASP A 89 17.79 -16.07 -3.99
C ASP A 89 17.63 -14.97 -2.95
N ARG A 90 16.91 -13.90 -3.29
CA ARG A 90 16.59 -12.81 -2.37
C ARG A 90 15.49 -13.22 -1.38
N GLY A 91 14.53 -14.01 -1.84
CA GLY A 91 13.40 -14.47 -1.05
C GLY A 91 12.30 -13.41 -0.86
N PRO A 92 11.30 -13.73 -0.03
CA PRO A 92 10.19 -12.82 0.24
C PRO A 92 10.62 -11.64 1.13
N LEU A 93 9.77 -10.61 1.14
CA LEU A 93 9.99 -9.41 1.96
C LEU A 93 9.99 -9.78 3.44
N ASP A 94 10.84 -9.10 4.23
CA ASP A 94 10.90 -9.29 5.68
C ASP A 94 9.51 -9.14 6.31
N GLY A 95 9.20 -10.03 7.27
CA GLY A 95 7.89 -10.07 7.90
C GLY A 95 7.55 -8.83 8.71
N ASN A 96 8.52 -8.31 9.47
CA ASN A 96 8.28 -7.10 10.27
C ASN A 96 8.10 -5.88 9.38
N LEU A 97 8.86 -5.79 8.30
CA LEU A 97 8.68 -4.72 7.31
C LEU A 97 7.31 -4.84 6.63
N THR A 98 6.90 -6.06 6.28
CA THR A 98 5.57 -6.30 5.69
C THR A 98 4.47 -5.77 6.62
N MET A 99 4.55 -6.09 7.91
CA MET A 99 3.55 -5.61 8.89
C MET A 99 3.59 -4.10 9.04
N ALA A 100 4.79 -3.49 9.06
CA ALA A 100 4.92 -2.03 9.16
C ALA A 100 4.29 -1.34 7.94
N LEU A 101 4.48 -1.89 6.75
CA LEU A 101 3.88 -1.35 5.54
C LEU A 101 2.35 -1.46 5.55
N LEU A 102 1.81 -2.61 5.96
CA LEU A 102 0.36 -2.77 6.09
C LEU A 102 -0.22 -1.80 7.11
N HIS A 103 0.48 -1.60 8.22
CA HIS A 103 0.04 -0.68 9.28
C HIS A 103 -0.02 0.77 8.78
N VAL A 104 1.03 1.23 8.10
CA VAL A 104 1.06 2.61 7.59
C VAL A 104 0.00 2.83 6.49
N ILE A 105 -0.25 1.83 5.66
CA ILE A 105 -1.32 1.89 4.67
C ILE A 105 -2.68 2.07 5.38
N GLY A 106 -2.89 1.30 6.44
CA GLY A 106 -4.11 1.40 7.24
C GLY A 106 -4.27 2.77 7.89
N GLU A 107 -3.19 3.32 8.45
CA GLU A 107 -3.21 4.64 9.09
C GLU A 107 -3.56 5.76 8.10
N VAL A 108 -2.92 5.77 6.94
CA VAL A 108 -3.14 6.80 5.92
C VAL A 108 -4.60 6.78 5.43
N ASN A 109 -5.19 5.58 5.37
CA ASN A 109 -6.56 5.41 4.85
C ASN A 109 -7.63 5.37 5.95
N GLY A 110 -7.24 5.55 7.21
CA GLY A 110 -8.18 5.53 8.33
C GLY A 110 -8.80 4.17 8.60
N LEU A 111 -8.17 3.10 8.12
CA LEU A 111 -8.66 1.73 8.34
C LEU A 111 -8.52 1.35 9.80
N GLY A 112 -9.50 0.64 10.33
CA GLY A 112 -9.48 0.19 11.71
C GLY A 112 -9.86 1.26 12.72
N LYS A 113 -10.16 2.48 12.30
CA LYS A 113 -10.63 3.54 13.20
C LYS A 113 -12.11 3.39 13.43
N THR A 114 -12.52 3.56 14.70
CA THR A 114 -13.92 3.50 15.07
C THR A 114 -14.59 4.82 14.65
N GLN A 115 -15.73 4.72 14.01
CA GLN A 115 -16.57 5.88 13.72
C GLN A 115 -17.27 6.30 15.02
N SER A 116 -17.18 7.56 15.34
CA SER A 116 -17.87 8.08 16.50
C SER A 116 -18.90 9.12 16.11
#